data_4fc3c80f784b4d3bafcd27d1cad6aeab
#
_entry.id   4fc3c80f784b4d3bafcd27d1cad6aeab
#
_cell.length_a   1.000
_cell.length_b   1.000
_cell.length_c   1.000
_cell.angle_alpha   90.00
_cell.angle_beta   90.00
_cell.angle_gamma   90.00
#
_symmetry.space_group_name_H-M   'P 1'
#
loop_
_entity.id
_entity.type
_entity.pdbx_description
1 polymer ?
#
loop_
_entity_poly.entity_id
_entity_poly.type
_entity_poly.pdbx_seq_one_letter_code
_entity_poly.pdbx_strand_id
1 'polypeptide(L)'
;PEDLGIGNDITRLIERQGGLVLFTGVTGSGKTSSIASILGKAQRETRKTIITIEKPVEYVFPYKPEYSSVMIQREVGKNTKSFTAALESAMRQNPNIILVGEVRNLVEVQTMLHAAISGHLTFSTVHSYSAPVTLSRIAGMYDDPGLRAAALQDLADVSRCFVSQVLVRALDGSSRFAVRETLFIDRELFPEVYQMILRGDTGGLEQYMRRHEMTLDHELAKAVIERRCAVKDVLEVAQLESRFVNILDGMLGAAGKTREDVVYSRDRSEGWPPELDPSRISAVGSLSKEPIGSSPLSVGTHDSAAD
;
A
#
# COMPACT_ATOMS: atom_id res chain seq x y z
N PRO A 1 17.52 -6.19 -3.90
CA PRO A 1 16.14 -6.39 -3.42
C PRO A 1 16.05 -7.46 -2.35
N GLU A 2 16.81 -8.54 -2.49
CA GLU A 2 16.80 -9.68 -1.58
C GLU A 2 17.13 -9.25 -0.14
N ASP A 3 18.16 -8.42 0.06
CA ASP A 3 18.57 -7.88 1.38
C ASP A 3 17.47 -7.04 2.05
N LEU A 4 16.55 -6.49 1.25
CA LEU A 4 15.38 -5.76 1.72
C LEU A 4 14.14 -6.65 1.87
N GLY A 5 14.26 -7.96 1.68
CA GLY A 5 13.16 -8.91 1.74
C GLY A 5 12.09 -8.66 0.68
N ILE A 6 12.47 -8.14 -0.51
CA ILE A 6 11.55 -7.97 -1.63
C ILE A 6 11.46 -9.31 -2.35
N GLY A 7 10.25 -9.86 -2.40
CA GLY A 7 10.00 -11.16 -3.02
C GLY A 7 10.36 -11.20 -4.51
N ASN A 8 10.70 -12.38 -5.00
CA ASN A 8 11.03 -12.60 -6.40
C ASN A 8 9.87 -12.24 -7.33
N ASP A 9 8.63 -12.39 -6.87
CA ASP A 9 7.43 -12.07 -7.67
C ASP A 9 7.36 -10.58 -8.02
N ILE A 10 7.73 -9.71 -7.07
CA ILE A 10 7.80 -8.26 -7.30
C ILE A 10 9.03 -7.92 -8.16
N THR A 11 10.18 -8.55 -7.89
CA THR A 11 11.42 -8.24 -8.64
C THR A 11 11.33 -8.69 -10.10
N ARG A 12 10.64 -9.79 -10.40
CA ARG A 12 10.39 -10.24 -11.78
C ARG A 12 9.51 -9.31 -12.60
N LEU A 13 8.77 -8.40 -11.96
CA LEU A 13 8.01 -7.39 -12.70
C LEU A 13 8.88 -6.51 -13.60
N ILE A 14 10.19 -6.36 -13.30
CA ILE A 14 11.13 -5.64 -14.18
C ILE A 14 11.29 -6.29 -15.56
N GLU A 15 10.92 -7.55 -15.74
CA GLU A 15 10.96 -8.26 -17.01
C GLU A 15 9.74 -7.98 -17.89
N ARG A 16 8.64 -7.46 -17.31
CA ARG A 16 7.42 -7.10 -18.03
C ARG A 16 7.68 -5.96 -19.01
N GLN A 17 6.93 -5.98 -20.12
CA GLN A 17 7.03 -4.92 -21.13
C GLN A 17 6.31 -3.65 -20.71
N GLY A 18 5.21 -3.77 -19.95
CA GLY A 18 4.42 -2.63 -19.52
C GLY A 18 3.55 -2.93 -18.32
N GLY A 19 2.96 -1.87 -17.76
CA GLY A 19 2.05 -1.92 -16.64
C GLY A 19 2.46 -1.01 -15.50
N LEU A 20 1.67 -0.98 -14.44
CA LEU A 20 1.83 -0.10 -13.29
C LEU A 20 2.10 -0.91 -12.02
N VAL A 21 3.15 -0.54 -11.31
CA VAL A 21 3.49 -1.06 -9.97
C VAL A 21 3.46 0.10 -8.99
N LEU A 22 2.55 0.06 -8.02
CA LEU A 22 2.39 1.09 -7.01
C LEU A 22 2.95 0.64 -5.66
N PHE A 23 3.88 1.42 -5.12
CA PHE A 23 4.31 1.28 -3.73
C PHE A 23 3.56 2.27 -2.85
N THR A 24 2.96 1.79 -1.77
CA THR A 24 2.20 2.61 -0.85
C THR A 24 2.69 2.45 0.58
N GLY A 25 2.39 3.41 1.42
CA GLY A 25 2.81 3.42 2.82
C GLY A 25 3.01 4.85 3.32
N VAL A 26 3.08 5.00 4.63
CA VAL A 26 3.36 6.29 5.28
C VAL A 26 4.77 6.80 4.95
N THR A 27 5.04 8.07 5.27
CA THR A 27 6.39 8.63 5.16
C THR A 27 7.36 7.81 6.03
N GLY A 28 8.54 7.52 5.49
CA GLY A 28 9.55 6.73 6.19
C GLY A 28 9.30 5.20 6.17
N SER A 29 8.29 4.70 5.46
CA SER A 29 8.05 3.24 5.33
C SER A 29 9.02 2.52 4.38
N GLY A 30 9.98 3.23 3.77
CA GLY A 30 11.03 2.65 2.93
C GLY A 30 10.61 2.39 1.47
N LYS A 31 9.53 2.99 0.96
CA LYS A 31 9.07 2.84 -0.45
C LYS A 31 10.17 3.18 -1.45
N THR A 32 10.78 4.34 -1.29
CA THR A 32 11.85 4.82 -2.18
C THR A 32 13.04 3.86 -2.20
N SER A 33 13.45 3.35 -1.03
CA SER A 33 14.53 2.36 -0.92
C SER A 33 14.18 1.04 -1.62
N SER A 34 12.93 0.59 -1.49
CA SER A 34 12.45 -0.62 -2.17
C SER A 34 12.46 -0.46 -3.69
N ILE A 35 11.91 0.64 -4.20
CA ILE A 35 11.91 0.93 -5.65
C ILE A 35 13.35 1.12 -6.14
N ALA A 36 14.17 1.88 -5.43
CA ALA A 36 15.57 2.09 -5.80
C ALA A 36 16.34 0.76 -5.89
N SER A 37 16.09 -0.17 -4.98
CA SER A 37 16.69 -1.51 -5.01
C SER A 37 16.24 -2.31 -6.24
N ILE A 38 14.94 -2.27 -6.61
CA ILE A 38 14.40 -2.93 -7.79
C ILE A 38 14.97 -2.32 -9.07
N LEU A 39 14.97 -0.98 -9.19
CA LEU A 39 15.53 -0.29 -10.36
C LEU A 39 17.04 -0.48 -10.48
N GLY A 40 17.76 -0.51 -9.36
CA GLY A 40 19.19 -0.84 -9.34
C GLY A 40 19.47 -2.27 -9.79
N LYS A 41 18.59 -3.24 -9.47
CA LYS A 41 18.67 -4.60 -10.03
C LYS A 41 18.42 -4.56 -11.55
N ALA A 42 17.37 -3.87 -11.99
CA ALA A 42 17.09 -3.70 -13.42
C ALA A 42 18.28 -3.06 -14.16
N GLN A 43 18.93 -2.04 -13.57
CA GLN A 43 20.09 -1.38 -14.15
C GLN A 43 21.28 -2.35 -14.36
N ARG A 44 21.52 -3.25 -13.40
CA ARG A 44 22.63 -4.20 -13.46
C ARG A 44 22.39 -5.41 -14.35
N GLU A 45 21.17 -5.94 -14.31
CA GLU A 45 20.85 -7.28 -14.83
C GLU A 45 20.06 -7.28 -16.14
N THR A 46 19.62 -6.10 -16.61
CA THR A 46 18.84 -6.00 -17.85
C THR A 46 19.49 -5.07 -18.87
N ARG A 47 18.90 -5.00 -20.09
CA ARG A 47 19.29 -4.05 -21.14
C ARG A 47 18.13 -3.13 -21.43
N LYS A 48 17.88 -2.20 -20.50
CA LYS A 48 16.72 -1.30 -20.55
C LYS A 48 17.12 0.17 -20.44
N THR A 49 16.31 1.04 -21.03
CA THR A 49 16.34 2.47 -20.75
C THR A 49 15.39 2.74 -19.60
N ILE A 50 15.92 3.23 -18.48
CA ILE A 50 15.19 3.53 -17.27
C ILE A 50 15.21 5.05 -17.06
N ILE A 51 14.04 5.66 -16.95
CA ILE A 51 13.92 7.10 -16.70
C ILE A 51 13.17 7.32 -15.40
N THR A 52 13.73 8.13 -14.50
CA THR A 52 13.02 8.56 -13.30
C THR A 52 12.64 10.04 -13.39
N ILE A 53 11.46 10.36 -12.84
CA ILE A 53 10.92 11.72 -12.74
C ILE A 53 10.55 11.92 -11.27
N GLU A 54 11.32 12.69 -10.55
CA GLU A 54 11.27 12.78 -9.08
C GLU A 54 11.23 14.23 -8.60
N LYS A 55 10.77 14.45 -7.36
CA LYS A 55 10.74 15.78 -6.73
C LYS A 55 10.85 15.66 -5.21
N PRO A 56 12.06 15.71 -4.62
CA PRO A 56 13.38 15.67 -5.26
C PRO A 56 13.84 14.24 -5.62
N VAL A 57 15.02 14.10 -6.23
CA VAL A 57 15.74 12.83 -6.35
C VAL A 57 16.30 12.47 -4.98
N GLU A 58 15.83 11.34 -4.41
CA GLU A 58 16.27 10.88 -3.08
C GLU A 58 17.48 9.92 -3.15
N TYR A 59 17.53 9.10 -4.19
CA TYR A 59 18.60 8.13 -4.40
C TYR A 59 19.25 8.33 -5.76
N VAL A 60 20.56 8.54 -5.78
CA VAL A 60 21.34 8.71 -7.03
C VAL A 60 21.90 7.36 -7.44
N PHE A 61 21.50 6.90 -8.64
CA PHE A 61 22.01 5.65 -9.19
C PHE A 61 23.42 5.86 -9.78
N PRO A 62 24.39 5.01 -9.40
CA PRO A 62 25.74 5.13 -9.95
C PRO A 62 25.76 4.76 -11.43
N TYR A 63 26.50 5.52 -12.20
CA TYR A 63 26.90 5.11 -13.55
C TYR A 63 28.11 4.19 -13.46
N LYS A 64 28.03 3.02 -14.09
CA LYS A 64 29.16 2.11 -14.22
C LYS A 64 29.19 1.56 -15.65
N PRO A 65 30.39 1.54 -16.31
CA PRO A 65 30.51 1.07 -17.69
C PRO A 65 30.05 -0.37 -17.92
N GLU A 66 30.12 -1.21 -16.87
CA GLU A 66 29.70 -2.61 -16.92
C GLU A 66 28.16 -2.79 -16.91
N TYR A 67 27.40 -1.76 -16.58
CA TYR A 67 25.94 -1.84 -16.57
C TYR A 67 25.38 -1.76 -17.99
N SER A 68 24.53 -2.73 -18.33
CA SER A 68 23.94 -2.80 -19.66
C SER A 68 22.74 -1.87 -19.85
N SER A 69 22.11 -1.42 -18.77
CA SER A 69 20.97 -0.50 -18.83
C SER A 69 21.40 0.95 -18.64
N VAL A 70 20.69 1.84 -19.33
CA VAL A 70 20.86 3.29 -19.17
C VAL A 70 19.90 3.81 -18.13
N MET A 71 20.40 4.56 -17.14
CA MET A 71 19.60 5.22 -16.11
C MET A 71 19.67 6.74 -16.27
N ILE A 72 18.51 7.38 -16.44
CA ILE A 72 18.38 8.84 -16.60
C ILE A 72 17.45 9.34 -15.51
N GLN A 73 18.00 10.14 -14.57
CA GLN A 73 17.22 10.72 -13.47
C GLN A 73 16.90 12.18 -13.75
N ARG A 74 15.62 12.54 -13.60
CA ARG A 74 15.11 13.90 -13.82
C ARG A 74 14.48 14.42 -12.54
N GLU A 75 14.96 15.56 -12.09
CA GLU A 75 14.40 16.24 -10.93
C GLU A 75 13.57 17.45 -11.38
N VAL A 76 12.30 17.44 -10.98
CA VAL A 76 11.37 18.54 -11.25
C VAL A 76 11.81 19.78 -10.46
N GLY A 77 11.98 20.89 -11.17
CA GLY A 77 12.49 22.14 -10.63
C GLY A 77 13.99 22.36 -10.81
N LYS A 78 14.75 21.31 -11.22
CA LYS A 78 16.18 21.44 -11.55
C LYS A 78 16.44 21.27 -13.05
N ASN A 79 16.13 20.08 -13.59
CA ASN A 79 16.42 19.76 -14.99
C ASN A 79 15.17 19.46 -15.81
N THR A 80 13.99 19.62 -15.23
CA THR A 80 12.70 19.62 -15.91
C THR A 80 11.72 20.57 -15.20
N LYS A 81 10.77 21.15 -15.94
CA LYS A 81 9.83 22.15 -15.40
C LYS A 81 8.68 21.52 -14.62
N SER A 82 8.19 20.36 -15.05
CA SER A 82 7.03 19.69 -14.46
C SER A 82 7.10 18.18 -14.70
N PHE A 83 6.26 17.42 -14.02
CA PHE A 83 6.09 15.98 -14.26
C PHE A 83 5.63 15.72 -15.70
N THR A 84 4.65 16.48 -16.21
CA THR A 84 4.14 16.34 -17.58
C THR A 84 5.23 16.59 -18.61
N ALA A 85 5.96 17.69 -18.51
CA ALA A 85 7.05 18.02 -19.45
C ALA A 85 8.18 16.98 -19.41
N ALA A 86 8.47 16.45 -18.22
CA ALA A 86 9.43 15.37 -18.05
C ALA A 86 8.98 14.08 -18.73
N LEU A 87 7.70 13.70 -18.57
CA LEU A 87 7.13 12.52 -19.22
C LEU A 87 7.13 12.66 -20.73
N GLU A 88 6.63 13.77 -21.28
CA GLU A 88 6.64 14.03 -22.73
C GLU A 88 8.03 13.90 -23.33
N SER A 89 9.04 14.40 -22.62
CA SER A 89 10.43 14.25 -23.05
C SER A 89 10.93 12.82 -22.89
N ALA A 90 10.54 12.11 -21.83
CA ALA A 90 10.90 10.71 -21.60
C ALA A 90 10.36 9.81 -22.70
N MET A 91 9.08 9.97 -23.08
CA MET A 91 8.41 9.19 -24.12
C MET A 91 9.16 9.19 -25.45
N ARG A 92 9.85 10.28 -25.77
CA ARG A 92 10.68 10.39 -27.01
C ARG A 92 12.02 9.66 -26.94
N GLN A 93 12.38 9.11 -25.77
CA GLN A 93 13.64 8.39 -25.56
C GLN A 93 13.46 6.87 -25.51
N ASN A 94 12.26 6.39 -25.88
CA ASN A 94 11.92 4.97 -25.93
C ASN A 94 12.27 4.25 -24.61
N PRO A 95 11.77 4.72 -23.43
CA PRO A 95 12.08 4.10 -22.16
C PRO A 95 11.39 2.75 -22.03
N ASN A 96 12.03 1.82 -21.33
CA ASN A 96 11.41 0.56 -20.99
C ASN A 96 10.74 0.65 -19.60
N ILE A 97 11.37 1.40 -18.69
CA ILE A 97 10.90 1.59 -17.33
C ILE A 97 10.85 3.09 -17.02
N ILE A 98 9.74 3.54 -16.45
CA ILE A 98 9.56 4.92 -15.97
C ILE A 98 9.25 4.88 -14.48
N LEU A 99 9.97 5.65 -13.67
CA LEU A 99 9.56 5.97 -12.31
C LEU A 99 8.91 7.36 -12.32
N VAL A 100 7.64 7.43 -11.96
CA VAL A 100 6.96 8.69 -11.59
C VAL A 100 6.96 8.75 -10.07
N GLY A 101 7.81 9.57 -9.49
CA GLY A 101 8.21 9.54 -8.09
C GLY A 101 7.04 9.37 -7.12
N GLU A 102 6.42 10.48 -6.71
CA GLU A 102 5.29 10.44 -5.77
C GLU A 102 4.04 11.08 -6.37
N VAL A 103 2.91 10.38 -6.24
CA VAL A 103 1.61 10.88 -6.68
C VAL A 103 0.88 11.53 -5.50
N ARG A 104 0.70 12.87 -5.60
CA ARG A 104 0.04 13.71 -4.58
C ARG A 104 -1.22 14.40 -5.08
N ASN A 105 -1.36 14.55 -6.38
CA ASN A 105 -2.43 15.31 -7.02
C ASN A 105 -2.85 14.69 -8.36
N LEU A 106 -3.93 15.22 -8.94
CA LEU A 106 -4.52 14.72 -10.17
C LEU A 106 -3.54 14.70 -11.36
N VAL A 107 -2.70 15.75 -11.51
CA VAL A 107 -1.74 15.85 -12.64
C VAL A 107 -0.72 14.72 -12.57
N GLU A 108 -0.26 14.38 -11.37
CA GLU A 108 0.70 13.30 -11.16
C GLU A 108 0.04 11.92 -11.37
N VAL A 109 -1.24 11.72 -10.96
CA VAL A 109 -2.02 10.51 -11.30
C VAL A 109 -2.13 10.35 -12.81
N GLN A 110 -2.54 11.41 -13.52
CA GLN A 110 -2.68 11.38 -14.98
C GLN A 110 -1.35 11.11 -15.68
N THR A 111 -0.25 11.71 -15.18
CA THR A 111 1.10 11.47 -15.69
C THR A 111 1.51 9.99 -15.52
N MET A 112 1.27 9.42 -14.35
CA MET A 112 1.55 8.02 -14.04
C MET A 112 0.73 7.06 -14.91
N LEU A 113 -0.59 7.28 -15.02
CA LEU A 113 -1.46 6.46 -15.84
C LEU A 113 -1.09 6.56 -17.31
N HIS A 114 -0.81 7.77 -17.82
CA HIS A 114 -0.38 7.96 -19.20
C HIS A 114 0.89 7.19 -19.53
N ALA A 115 1.89 7.20 -18.64
CA ALA A 115 3.11 6.39 -18.82
C ALA A 115 2.80 4.89 -18.94
N ALA A 116 1.94 4.38 -18.05
CA ALA A 116 1.58 2.96 -18.02
C ALA A 116 0.72 2.53 -19.23
N ILE A 117 -0.29 3.33 -19.61
CA ILE A 117 -1.18 3.07 -20.75
C ILE A 117 -0.40 3.07 -22.06
N SER A 118 0.62 3.93 -22.17
CA SER A 118 1.50 4.00 -23.35
C SER A 118 2.46 2.79 -23.47
N GLY A 119 2.27 1.76 -22.65
CA GLY A 119 3.02 0.49 -22.76
C GLY A 119 4.32 0.42 -21.98
N HIS A 120 4.62 1.41 -21.12
CA HIS A 120 5.84 1.42 -20.32
C HIS A 120 5.61 0.75 -18.96
N LEU A 121 6.61 0.03 -18.47
CA LEU A 121 6.60 -0.44 -17.10
C LEU A 121 6.81 0.76 -16.16
N THR A 122 5.75 1.16 -15.47
CA THR A 122 5.73 2.34 -14.64
C THR A 122 5.74 1.98 -13.16
N PHE A 123 6.68 2.54 -12.42
CA PHE A 123 6.70 2.51 -10.96
C PHE A 123 6.26 3.87 -10.42
N SER A 124 5.52 3.85 -9.32
CA SER A 124 5.17 5.09 -8.61
C SER A 124 4.93 4.84 -7.13
N THR A 125 4.86 5.93 -6.35
CA THR A 125 4.50 5.86 -4.94
C THR A 125 3.25 6.68 -4.63
N VAL A 126 2.46 6.18 -3.68
CA VAL A 126 1.28 6.88 -3.14
C VAL A 126 1.34 6.84 -1.62
N HIS A 127 1.01 7.94 -0.96
CA HIS A 127 0.83 7.95 0.50
C HIS A 127 -0.54 7.40 0.87
N SER A 128 -0.62 6.11 1.05
CA SER A 128 -1.77 5.38 1.60
C SER A 128 -1.24 4.15 2.32
N TYR A 129 -2.08 3.45 3.06
CA TYR A 129 -1.62 2.37 3.94
C TYR A 129 -2.14 0.97 3.53
N SER A 130 -2.93 0.88 2.47
CA SER A 130 -3.39 -0.40 1.91
C SER A 130 -3.81 -0.25 0.44
N ALA A 131 -3.95 -1.35 -0.28
CA ALA A 131 -4.41 -1.35 -1.66
C ALA A 131 -5.83 -0.76 -1.83
N PRO A 132 -6.85 -1.12 -1.00
CA PRO A 132 -8.17 -0.51 -1.06
C PRO A 132 -8.16 1.00 -0.85
N VAL A 133 -7.37 1.49 0.11
CA VAL A 133 -7.24 2.93 0.39
C VAL A 133 -6.51 3.65 -0.74
N THR A 134 -5.54 3.00 -1.38
CA THR A 134 -4.88 3.53 -2.58
C THR A 134 -5.89 3.74 -3.71
N LEU A 135 -6.74 2.75 -3.97
CA LEU A 135 -7.79 2.82 -4.97
C LEU A 135 -8.75 3.99 -4.68
N SER A 136 -9.25 4.08 -3.44
CA SER A 136 -10.13 5.17 -3.00
C SER A 136 -9.47 6.54 -3.17
N ARG A 137 -8.19 6.66 -2.81
CA ARG A 137 -7.44 7.92 -2.89
C ARG A 137 -7.28 8.38 -4.34
N ILE A 138 -6.89 7.47 -5.24
CA ILE A 138 -6.74 7.79 -6.67
C ILE A 138 -8.10 8.17 -7.27
N ALA A 139 -9.14 7.40 -7.03
CA ALA A 139 -10.50 7.69 -7.51
C ALA A 139 -11.03 9.02 -6.97
N GLY A 140 -10.73 9.34 -5.72
CA GLY A 140 -11.14 10.60 -5.06
C GLY A 140 -10.45 11.86 -5.58
N MET A 141 -9.40 11.75 -6.40
CA MET A 141 -8.77 12.90 -7.05
C MET A 141 -9.54 13.40 -8.28
N TYR A 142 -10.56 12.65 -8.74
CA TYR A 142 -11.40 13.00 -9.88
C TYR A 142 -12.78 13.46 -9.39
N ASP A 143 -13.11 14.72 -9.60
CA ASP A 143 -14.42 15.28 -9.24
C ASP A 143 -15.50 14.80 -10.20
N ASP A 144 -15.20 14.76 -11.49
CA ASP A 144 -16.14 14.29 -12.53
C ASP A 144 -16.31 12.77 -12.50
N PRO A 145 -17.54 12.25 -12.39
CA PRO A 145 -17.79 10.80 -12.34
C PRO A 145 -17.35 10.05 -13.60
N GLY A 146 -17.46 10.66 -14.79
CA GLY A 146 -17.04 10.05 -16.05
C GLY A 146 -15.53 9.92 -16.13
N LEU A 147 -14.80 10.98 -15.77
CA LEU A 147 -13.32 10.94 -15.71
C LEU A 147 -12.84 9.97 -14.63
N ARG A 148 -13.54 9.89 -13.50
CA ARG A 148 -13.25 8.90 -12.45
C ARG A 148 -13.42 7.48 -12.97
N ALA A 149 -14.52 7.18 -13.66
CA ALA A 149 -14.76 5.86 -14.23
C ALA A 149 -13.70 5.49 -15.29
N ALA A 150 -13.31 6.43 -16.15
CA ALA A 150 -12.24 6.22 -17.11
C ALA A 150 -10.90 5.94 -16.42
N ALA A 151 -10.55 6.69 -15.37
CA ALA A 151 -9.32 6.48 -14.61
C ALA A 151 -9.30 5.12 -13.88
N LEU A 152 -10.45 4.66 -13.37
CA LEU A 152 -10.58 3.33 -12.77
C LEU A 152 -10.42 2.22 -13.81
N GLN A 153 -10.98 2.41 -15.02
CA GLN A 153 -10.76 1.49 -16.16
C GLN A 153 -9.28 1.40 -16.51
N ASP A 154 -8.65 2.56 -16.72
CA ASP A 154 -7.21 2.63 -17.01
C ASP A 154 -6.38 1.94 -15.91
N LEU A 155 -6.69 2.24 -14.65
CA LEU A 155 -6.01 1.64 -13.51
C LEU A 155 -6.16 0.12 -13.47
N ALA A 156 -7.39 -0.40 -13.73
CA ALA A 156 -7.64 -1.85 -13.78
C ALA A 156 -6.85 -2.53 -14.92
N ASP A 157 -6.77 -1.89 -16.09
CA ASP A 157 -6.12 -2.46 -17.26
C ASP A 157 -4.58 -2.47 -17.14
N VAL A 158 -4.00 -1.39 -16.58
CA VAL A 158 -2.53 -1.27 -16.55
C VAL A 158 -1.90 -1.76 -15.26
N SER A 159 -2.62 -1.84 -14.14
CA SER A 159 -2.01 -2.25 -12.87
C SER A 159 -1.54 -3.70 -12.90
N ARG A 160 -0.39 -3.94 -12.27
CA ARG A 160 0.20 -5.26 -12.09
C ARG A 160 0.33 -5.63 -10.63
N CYS A 161 0.62 -4.64 -9.79
CA CYS A 161 0.82 -4.88 -8.37
C CYS A 161 0.66 -3.61 -7.55
N PHE A 162 -0.02 -3.71 -6.41
CA PHE A 162 0.02 -2.72 -5.34
C PHE A 162 0.77 -3.33 -4.16
N VAL A 163 1.78 -2.61 -3.66
CA VAL A 163 2.62 -3.03 -2.55
C VAL A 163 2.50 -2.01 -1.43
N SER A 164 1.79 -2.37 -0.37
CA SER A 164 1.70 -1.52 0.83
C SER A 164 2.79 -1.92 1.83
N GLN A 165 3.54 -0.97 2.35
CA GLN A 165 4.75 -1.25 3.13
C GLN A 165 4.82 -0.44 4.41
N VAL A 166 5.24 -1.10 5.49
CA VAL A 166 5.66 -0.50 6.75
C VAL A 166 7.02 -1.01 7.18
N LEU A 167 7.73 -0.26 8.01
CA LEU A 167 8.97 -0.70 8.64
C LEU A 167 8.71 -1.04 10.10
N VAL A 168 9.07 -2.26 10.48
CA VAL A 168 8.97 -2.76 11.85
C VAL A 168 10.38 -2.98 12.40
N ARG A 169 10.58 -2.76 13.70
CA ARG A 169 11.85 -3.01 14.36
C ARG A 169 12.08 -4.51 14.51
N ALA A 170 13.27 -4.98 14.15
CA ALA A 170 13.66 -6.36 14.33
C ALA A 170 13.72 -6.74 15.80
N LEU A 171 13.46 -8.01 16.12
CA LEU A 171 13.40 -8.51 17.49
C LEU A 171 14.69 -8.28 18.29
N ASP A 172 15.83 -8.33 17.62
CA ASP A 172 17.14 -8.04 18.21
C ASP A 172 17.39 -6.53 18.45
N GLY A 173 16.50 -5.67 17.93
CA GLY A 173 16.59 -4.22 18.06
C GLY A 173 17.66 -3.56 17.18
N SER A 174 18.45 -4.33 16.43
CA SER A 174 19.59 -3.82 15.65
C SER A 174 19.19 -3.04 14.41
N SER A 175 18.04 -3.39 13.82
CA SER A 175 17.61 -2.87 12.52
C SER A 175 16.08 -2.76 12.42
N ARG A 176 15.62 -2.26 11.28
CA ARG A 176 14.23 -2.35 10.85
C ARG A 176 14.14 -3.14 9.56
N PHE A 177 13.07 -3.90 9.39
CA PHE A 177 12.75 -4.60 8.15
C PHE A 177 11.37 -4.21 7.64
N ALA A 178 11.17 -4.37 6.36
CA ALA A 178 9.88 -4.05 5.74
C ALA A 178 8.93 -5.25 5.82
N VAL A 179 7.71 -4.98 6.25
CA VAL A 179 6.56 -5.88 6.12
C VAL A 179 5.67 -5.33 5.01
N ARG A 180 5.22 -6.19 4.11
CA ARG A 180 4.50 -5.80 2.90
C ARG A 180 3.22 -6.59 2.71
N GLU A 181 2.16 -5.86 2.45
CA GLU A 181 0.94 -6.33 1.82
C GLU A 181 1.14 -6.24 0.31
N THR A 182 0.89 -7.30 -0.43
CA THR A 182 1.09 -7.33 -1.88
C THR A 182 -0.18 -7.82 -2.56
N LEU A 183 -0.79 -6.99 -3.40
CA LEU A 183 -1.93 -7.32 -4.22
C LEU A 183 -1.50 -7.37 -5.68
N PHE A 184 -1.43 -8.56 -6.26
CA PHE A 184 -1.24 -8.74 -7.69
C PHE A 184 -2.56 -8.53 -8.43
N ILE A 185 -2.47 -7.89 -9.60
CA ILE A 185 -3.62 -7.52 -10.42
C ILE A 185 -3.37 -8.07 -11.81
N ASP A 186 -4.22 -9.00 -12.21
CA ASP A 186 -4.19 -9.61 -13.54
C ASP A 186 -5.62 -10.01 -13.91
N ARG A 187 -6.06 -9.60 -15.09
CA ARG A 187 -7.45 -9.81 -15.53
C ARG A 187 -7.80 -11.29 -15.68
N GLU A 188 -6.83 -12.11 -16.07
CA GLU A 188 -7.04 -13.54 -16.33
C GLU A 188 -6.87 -14.37 -15.06
N LEU A 189 -5.84 -14.06 -14.26
CA LEU A 189 -5.51 -14.81 -13.04
C LEU A 189 -6.39 -14.39 -11.85
N PHE A 190 -6.73 -13.10 -11.74
CA PHE A 190 -7.49 -12.52 -10.64
C PHE A 190 -8.67 -11.67 -11.14
N PRO A 191 -9.65 -12.26 -11.87
CA PRO A 191 -10.74 -11.51 -12.48
C PRO A 191 -11.61 -10.75 -11.46
N GLU A 192 -11.77 -11.28 -10.26
CA GLU A 192 -12.53 -10.61 -9.18
C GLU A 192 -11.84 -9.31 -8.75
N VAL A 193 -10.52 -9.34 -8.54
CA VAL A 193 -9.72 -8.16 -8.18
C VAL A 193 -9.80 -7.10 -9.27
N TYR A 194 -9.65 -7.52 -10.53
CA TYR A 194 -9.81 -6.63 -11.68
C TYR A 194 -11.18 -5.93 -11.68
N GLN A 195 -12.28 -6.69 -11.47
CA GLN A 195 -13.63 -6.13 -11.45
C GLN A 195 -13.87 -5.19 -10.27
N MET A 196 -13.30 -5.46 -9.09
CA MET A 196 -13.39 -4.59 -7.94
C MET A 196 -12.69 -3.26 -8.20
N ILE A 197 -11.48 -3.27 -8.81
CA ILE A 197 -10.75 -2.06 -9.19
C ILE A 197 -11.55 -1.26 -10.22
N LEU A 198 -12.03 -1.92 -11.27
CA LEU A 198 -12.83 -1.32 -12.33
C LEU A 198 -14.07 -0.57 -11.81
N ARG A 199 -14.71 -1.12 -10.77
CA ARG A 199 -15.91 -0.53 -10.14
C ARG A 199 -15.59 0.45 -9.03
N GLY A 200 -14.33 0.56 -8.62
CA GLY A 200 -13.92 1.33 -7.43
C GLY A 200 -14.47 0.72 -6.13
N ASP A 201 -14.73 -0.59 -6.11
CA ASP A 201 -15.27 -1.31 -4.95
C ASP A 201 -14.17 -1.60 -3.92
N THR A 202 -13.88 -0.59 -3.12
CA THR A 202 -12.86 -0.68 -2.06
C THR A 202 -13.27 -1.61 -0.92
N GLY A 203 -14.58 -1.70 -0.62
CA GLY A 203 -15.11 -2.59 0.41
C GLY A 203 -14.99 -4.06 0.01
N GLY A 204 -15.38 -4.39 -1.22
CA GLY A 204 -15.20 -5.73 -1.78
C GLY A 204 -13.74 -6.14 -1.84
N LEU A 205 -12.86 -5.21 -2.25
CA LEU A 205 -11.42 -5.46 -2.30
C LEU A 205 -10.83 -5.73 -0.91
N GLU A 206 -11.23 -4.97 0.11
CA GLU A 206 -10.79 -5.21 1.48
C GLU A 206 -11.28 -6.58 2.02
N GLN A 207 -12.54 -6.95 1.74
CA GLN A 207 -13.07 -8.25 2.11
C GLN A 207 -12.35 -9.39 1.40
N TYR A 208 -12.07 -9.24 0.10
CA TYR A 208 -11.27 -10.19 -0.66
C TYR A 208 -9.91 -10.42 -0.03
N MET A 209 -9.17 -9.34 0.22
CA MET A 209 -7.83 -9.41 0.80
C MET A 209 -7.83 -10.02 2.22
N ARG A 210 -8.84 -9.73 3.03
CA ARG A 210 -9.01 -10.37 4.36
C ARG A 210 -9.26 -11.87 4.24
N ARG A 211 -10.16 -12.29 3.35
CA ARG A 211 -10.49 -13.71 3.14
C ARG A 211 -9.28 -14.53 2.70
N HIS A 212 -8.40 -13.92 1.93
CA HIS A 212 -7.19 -14.56 1.42
C HIS A 212 -5.94 -14.29 2.27
N GLU A 213 -6.09 -13.73 3.48
CA GLU A 213 -5.00 -13.43 4.41
C GLU A 213 -3.86 -12.58 3.79
N MET A 214 -4.24 -11.63 2.90
CA MET A 214 -3.29 -10.80 2.13
C MET A 214 -3.11 -9.41 2.72
N THR A 215 -3.79 -9.05 3.82
CA THR A 215 -3.70 -7.71 4.39
C THR A 215 -2.39 -7.51 5.15
N LEU A 216 -2.00 -6.25 5.33
CA LEU A 216 -0.80 -5.88 6.08
C LEU A 216 -0.83 -6.44 7.51
N ASP A 217 -2.02 -6.48 8.16
CA ASP A 217 -2.15 -7.03 9.51
C ASP A 217 -1.85 -8.54 9.54
N HIS A 218 -2.19 -9.31 8.50
CA HIS A 218 -1.83 -10.72 8.38
C HIS A 218 -0.31 -10.90 8.22
N GLU A 219 0.33 -10.09 7.39
CA GLU A 219 1.77 -10.15 7.20
C GLU A 219 2.55 -9.71 8.46
N LEU A 220 2.01 -8.75 9.20
CA LEU A 220 2.53 -8.34 10.51
C LEU A 220 2.39 -9.49 11.53
N ALA A 221 1.23 -10.17 11.56
CA ALA A 221 1.03 -11.32 12.44
C ALA A 221 1.97 -12.49 12.10
N LYS A 222 2.19 -12.78 10.81
CA LYS A 222 3.20 -13.76 10.38
C LYS A 222 4.59 -13.41 10.90
N ALA A 223 5.00 -12.14 10.78
CA ALA A 223 6.32 -11.68 11.27
C ALA A 223 6.48 -11.86 12.78
N VAL A 224 5.39 -11.65 13.56
CA VAL A 224 5.40 -11.91 15.01
C VAL A 224 5.51 -13.42 15.31
N ILE A 225 4.70 -14.25 14.65
CA ILE A 225 4.69 -15.71 14.83
C ILE A 225 6.05 -16.33 14.45
N GLU A 226 6.71 -15.77 13.44
CA GLU A 226 8.06 -16.14 13.01
C GLU A 226 9.16 -15.56 13.92
N ARG A 227 8.79 -14.83 14.97
CA ARG A 227 9.73 -14.20 15.91
C ARG A 227 10.71 -13.21 15.25
N ARG A 228 10.27 -12.51 14.22
CA ARG A 228 11.06 -11.47 13.55
C ARG A 228 10.96 -10.12 14.26
N CYS A 229 9.85 -9.87 14.96
CA CYS A 229 9.57 -8.66 15.73
C CYS A 229 8.76 -8.96 16.96
N ALA A 230 8.68 -8.00 17.89
CA ALA A 230 7.81 -8.07 19.05
C ALA A 230 6.42 -7.52 18.72
N VAL A 231 5.38 -7.97 19.41
CA VAL A 231 4.00 -7.48 19.26
C VAL A 231 3.93 -5.96 19.48
N LYS A 232 4.58 -5.45 20.52
CA LYS A 232 4.61 -4.02 20.86
C LYS A 232 5.13 -3.17 19.69
N ASP A 233 6.21 -3.60 19.01
CA ASP A 233 6.75 -2.88 17.85
C ASP A 233 5.77 -2.89 16.66
N VAL A 234 4.92 -3.92 16.54
CA VAL A 234 3.86 -3.99 15.53
C VAL A 234 2.70 -3.08 15.86
N LEU A 235 2.28 -3.00 17.14
CA LEU A 235 1.18 -2.11 17.56
C LEU A 235 1.47 -0.63 17.25
N GLU A 236 2.76 -0.22 17.25
CA GLU A 236 3.16 1.15 16.86
C GLU A 236 2.86 1.47 15.38
N VAL A 237 2.75 0.46 14.51
CA VAL A 237 2.56 0.63 13.07
C VAL A 237 1.25 0.06 12.54
N ALA A 238 0.53 -0.73 13.35
CA ALA A 238 -0.78 -1.26 13.03
C ALA A 238 -1.82 -0.13 12.91
N GLN A 239 -2.72 -0.25 11.94
CA GLN A 239 -3.77 0.77 11.74
C GLN A 239 -4.81 0.75 12.85
N LEU A 240 -5.17 -0.44 13.31
CA LEU A 240 -6.11 -0.69 14.42
C LEU A 240 -5.56 -1.82 15.25
N GLU A 241 -5.11 -1.51 16.45
CA GLU A 241 -4.51 -2.47 17.38
C GLU A 241 -5.43 -3.68 17.64
N SER A 242 -6.71 -3.43 17.92
CA SER A 242 -7.69 -4.50 18.16
C SER A 242 -7.88 -5.43 16.96
N ARG A 243 -7.86 -4.89 15.73
CA ARG A 243 -7.96 -5.69 14.52
C ARG A 243 -6.74 -6.57 14.32
N PHE A 244 -5.55 -6.01 14.49
CA PHE A 244 -4.30 -6.77 14.42
C PHE A 244 -4.27 -7.89 15.46
N VAL A 245 -4.62 -7.59 16.73
CA VAL A 245 -4.62 -8.59 17.80
C VAL A 245 -5.61 -9.72 17.51
N ASN A 246 -6.82 -9.43 17.00
CA ASN A 246 -7.78 -10.46 16.63
C ASN A 246 -7.27 -11.37 15.50
N ILE A 247 -6.57 -10.81 14.52
CA ILE A 247 -5.95 -11.59 13.44
C ILE A 247 -4.82 -12.46 14.01
N LEU A 248 -3.95 -11.89 14.85
CA LEU A 248 -2.86 -12.61 15.48
C LEU A 248 -3.38 -13.79 16.30
N ASP A 249 -4.40 -13.60 17.15
CA ASP A 249 -5.01 -14.65 17.96
C ASP A 249 -5.61 -15.76 17.08
N GLY A 250 -6.32 -15.39 16.01
CA GLY A 250 -6.85 -16.34 15.05
C GLY A 250 -5.76 -17.20 14.38
N MET A 251 -4.68 -16.57 13.95
CA MET A 251 -3.54 -17.26 13.33
C MET A 251 -2.77 -18.13 14.32
N LEU A 252 -2.59 -17.66 15.56
CA LEU A 252 -1.98 -18.46 16.63
C LEU A 252 -2.83 -19.70 16.91
N GLY A 253 -4.15 -19.55 17.07
CA GLY A 253 -5.08 -20.66 17.29
C GLY A 253 -5.05 -21.68 16.16
N ALA A 254 -5.04 -21.24 14.90
CA ALA A 254 -4.91 -22.09 13.73
C ALA A 254 -3.57 -22.87 13.68
N ALA A 255 -2.51 -22.28 14.23
CA ALA A 255 -1.19 -22.90 14.35
C ALA A 255 -1.01 -23.76 15.62
N GLY A 256 -2.05 -23.89 16.46
CA GLY A 256 -1.96 -24.58 17.76
C GLY A 256 -1.08 -23.85 18.77
N LYS A 257 -0.95 -22.55 18.64
CA LYS A 257 -0.14 -21.67 19.49
C LYS A 257 -1.00 -20.72 20.30
N THR A 258 -0.39 -20.09 21.31
CA THR A 258 -1.01 -19.09 22.17
C THR A 258 -0.19 -17.81 22.19
N ARG A 259 -0.68 -16.78 22.88
CA ARG A 259 0.07 -15.53 23.09
C ARG A 259 1.39 -15.72 23.86
N GLU A 260 1.53 -16.81 24.61
CA GLU A 260 2.78 -17.15 25.32
C GLU A 260 3.89 -17.59 24.35
N ASP A 261 3.53 -18.04 23.16
CA ASP A 261 4.49 -18.46 22.13
C ASP A 261 5.13 -17.30 21.37
N VAL A 262 4.63 -16.07 21.53
CA VAL A 262 5.15 -14.88 20.88
C VAL A 262 5.73 -13.89 21.88
N VAL A 263 6.66 -13.05 21.39
CA VAL A 263 7.30 -12.03 22.21
C VAL A 263 6.45 -10.76 22.18
N TYR A 264 5.86 -10.38 23.34
CA TYR A 264 5.09 -9.15 23.43
C TYR A 264 6.01 -7.91 23.31
N SER A 265 7.03 -7.83 24.15
CA SER A 265 8.01 -6.74 24.15
C SER A 265 9.43 -7.30 24.25
N ARG A 266 10.40 -6.55 23.72
CA ARG A 266 11.82 -6.84 23.90
C ARG A 266 12.26 -6.68 25.35
N ASP A 267 11.61 -5.77 26.06
CA ASP A 267 11.70 -5.72 27.53
C ASP A 267 10.78 -6.81 28.12
N ARG A 268 11.35 -7.89 28.58
CA ARG A 268 10.66 -9.05 29.12
C ARG A 268 9.85 -8.76 30.39
N SER A 269 10.05 -7.60 31.01
CA SER A 269 9.24 -7.15 32.17
C SER A 269 7.87 -6.62 31.73
N GLU A 270 7.70 -6.24 30.45
CA GLU A 270 6.44 -5.77 29.89
C GLU A 270 5.59 -6.95 29.40
N GLY A 271 4.40 -7.07 29.92
CA GLY A 271 3.37 -8.04 29.47
C GLY A 271 2.31 -7.40 28.57
N TRP A 272 1.35 -8.22 28.17
CA TRP A 272 0.19 -7.76 27.39
C TRP A 272 -0.62 -6.73 28.18
N PRO A 273 -1.01 -5.59 27.58
CA PRO A 273 -1.83 -4.60 28.24
C PRO A 273 -3.24 -5.18 28.53
N PRO A 274 -3.84 -4.85 29.69
CA PRO A 274 -5.15 -5.39 30.09
C PRO A 274 -6.28 -5.10 29.07
N GLU A 275 -6.23 -4.00 28.36
CA GLU A 275 -7.21 -3.59 27.33
C GLU A 275 -7.15 -4.46 26.08
N LEU A 276 -6.05 -5.16 25.85
CA LEU A 276 -5.90 -6.13 24.75
C LEU A 276 -6.11 -7.58 25.22
N ASP A 277 -6.58 -7.80 26.46
CA ASP A 277 -6.93 -9.14 26.97
C ASP A 277 -8.21 -9.64 26.29
N PRO A 278 -8.18 -10.82 25.64
CA PRO A 278 -9.35 -11.39 24.95
C PRO A 278 -10.56 -11.58 25.86
N SER A 279 -10.35 -11.91 27.15
CA SER A 279 -11.43 -12.08 28.13
C SER A 279 -12.22 -10.78 28.40
N ARG A 280 -11.59 -9.62 28.15
CA ARG A 280 -12.21 -8.29 28.30
C ARG A 280 -12.79 -7.76 26.99
N ILE A 281 -12.23 -8.09 25.85
CA ILE A 281 -12.73 -7.69 24.52
C ILE A 281 -14.10 -8.35 24.26
N SER A 282 -14.31 -9.60 24.67
CA SER A 282 -15.59 -10.30 24.56
C SER A 282 -16.70 -9.71 25.46
N ALA A 283 -16.32 -9.08 26.57
CA ALA A 283 -17.29 -8.45 27.50
C ALA A 283 -17.86 -7.12 26.96
N VAL A 284 -17.12 -6.38 26.16
CA VAL A 284 -17.59 -5.11 25.57
C VAL A 284 -18.58 -5.32 24.42
N GLY A 285 -18.46 -6.46 23.70
CA GLY A 285 -19.39 -6.84 22.62
C GLY A 285 -20.79 -7.26 23.11
N SER A 286 -20.97 -7.54 24.41
CA SER A 286 -22.25 -7.92 24.99
C SER A 286 -23.08 -6.77 25.57
N LEU A 287 -22.51 -5.56 25.66
CA LEU A 287 -23.17 -4.38 26.28
C LEU A 287 -23.97 -3.49 25.29
N SER A 288 -24.04 -3.81 24.00
CA SER A 288 -24.76 -3.01 23.01
C SER A 288 -26.07 -3.64 22.50
N LYS A 289 -26.84 -4.29 23.40
CA LYS A 289 -28.23 -4.69 23.15
C LYS A 289 -29.18 -4.10 24.19
N GLU A 290 -29.12 -2.78 24.38
CA GLU A 290 -30.30 -2.10 24.94
C GLU A 290 -31.18 -1.60 23.78
N PRO A 291 -32.49 -1.94 23.78
CA PRO A 291 -33.40 -1.41 22.77
C PRO A 291 -33.58 0.08 23.02
N ILE A 292 -33.39 0.88 21.99
CA ILE A 292 -33.70 2.31 22.00
C ILE A 292 -35.17 2.47 22.40
N GLY A 293 -35.39 2.92 23.64
CA GLY A 293 -36.70 3.21 24.16
C GLY A 293 -37.42 4.28 23.30
N SER A 294 -38.58 3.90 22.78
CA SER A 294 -39.51 4.80 22.13
C SER A 294 -40.03 5.84 23.10
N SER A 295 -39.52 7.04 23.06
CA SER A 295 -40.17 8.21 23.71
C SER A 295 -41.28 8.69 22.79
N PRO A 296 -42.53 8.89 23.30
CA PRO A 296 -43.62 9.41 22.50
C PRO A 296 -43.41 10.93 22.27
N LEU A 297 -43.47 11.35 21.01
CA LEU A 297 -43.55 12.71 20.59
C LEU A 297 -44.83 13.37 21.16
N SER A 298 -44.73 14.30 22.10
CA SER A 298 -45.82 15.17 22.48
C SER A 298 -46.06 16.21 21.38
N VAL A 299 -47.20 16.08 20.74
CA VAL A 299 -47.73 17.06 19.81
C VAL A 299 -48.20 18.26 20.65
N GLY A 300 -47.47 19.36 20.60
CA GLY A 300 -47.90 20.64 21.09
C GLY A 300 -48.74 21.37 20.05
N THR A 301 -50.03 21.46 20.26
CA THR A 301 -50.95 22.36 19.51
C THR A 301 -50.63 23.80 19.92
N HIS A 302 -50.22 24.63 18.95
CA HIS A 302 -50.24 26.09 19.07
C HIS A 302 -51.48 26.60 18.38
N ASP A 303 -52.40 27.10 19.21
CA ASP A 303 -53.54 27.92 18.84
C ASP A 303 -53.10 29.28 18.29
N SER A 304 -53.86 29.72 17.31
CA SER A 304 -53.81 31.03 16.69
C SER A 304 -54.53 32.07 17.54
N ALA A 305 -53.91 33.25 17.70
CA ALA A 305 -54.70 34.49 17.86
C ALA A 305 -53.87 35.72 17.46
N ALA A 306 -54.39 36.36 16.50
CA ALA A 306 -54.39 37.78 16.13
C ALA A 306 -53.68 38.80 17.03
N ASP A 307 -52.84 39.65 16.46
CA ASP A 307 -53.06 41.07 16.11
C ASP A 307 -51.92 41.56 15.22
#